data_5f0391f67a3db073f7a96b243e9bd4f0
#
_entry.id   5f0391f67a3db073f7a96b243e9bd4f0
#
_cell.length_a   1.000
_cell.length_b   1.000
_cell.length_c   1.000
_cell.angle_alpha   90.00
_cell.angle_beta   90.00
_cell.angle_gamma   90.00
#
_symmetry.space_group_name_H-M   'P 1'
#
loop_
_entity.id
_entity.type
_entity.pdbx_description
1 polymer ?
#
loop_
_entity_poly.entity_id
_entity_poly.type
_entity_poly.pdbx_seq_one_letter_code
_entity_poly.pdbx_strand_id
1 'polypeptide(L)'
;MPIRSHIGILLIATVVWAGFWLAGLPSYYQQYSKLAMIWFVSLVLIPIGAVAYVFLKRLRPERRLTIGCWLAFYFTVPLAVYDWLYCGLHLGYGAGFIARYWYLSVYYAIPWILLPLTALLLNHTRSGKKDPSSLGR
;
A
#
# COMPACT_ATOMS: atom_id res chain seq x y z
N MET A 1 -12.62 1.98 -13.70
CA MET A 1 -11.50 1.24 -14.36
C MET A 1 -12.09 0.06 -15.12
N PRO A 2 -11.51 -0.37 -16.27
CA PRO A 2 -11.93 -1.61 -16.93
C PRO A 2 -11.56 -2.83 -16.09
N ILE A 3 -12.34 -3.92 -16.19
CA ILE A 3 -12.15 -5.14 -15.40
C ILE A 3 -10.73 -5.71 -15.54
N ARG A 4 -10.13 -5.60 -16.72
CA ARG A 4 -8.75 -6.04 -16.98
C ARG A 4 -7.72 -5.35 -16.06
N SER A 5 -7.93 -4.06 -15.75
CA SER A 5 -7.05 -3.34 -14.83
C SER A 5 -7.19 -3.82 -13.39
N HIS A 6 -8.40 -4.17 -12.94
CA HIS A 6 -8.63 -4.75 -11.62
C HIS A 6 -7.92 -6.10 -11.47
N ILE A 7 -8.05 -6.97 -12.47
CA ILE A 7 -7.37 -8.27 -12.49
C ILE A 7 -5.84 -8.07 -12.50
N GLY A 8 -5.34 -7.14 -13.32
CA GLY A 8 -3.90 -6.86 -13.38
C GLY A 8 -3.33 -6.38 -12.05
N ILE A 9 -4.02 -5.46 -11.35
CA ILE A 9 -3.57 -4.98 -10.03
C ILE A 9 -3.63 -6.11 -9.00
N LEU A 10 -4.68 -6.93 -9.00
CA LEU A 10 -4.80 -8.06 -8.10
C LEU A 10 -3.66 -9.06 -8.31
N LEU A 11 -3.33 -9.39 -9.57
CA LEU A 11 -2.20 -10.28 -9.89
C LEU A 11 -0.88 -9.71 -9.39
N ILE A 12 -0.61 -8.42 -9.62
CA ILE A 12 0.59 -7.76 -9.13
C ILE A 12 0.65 -7.81 -7.61
N ALA A 13 -0.44 -7.48 -6.92
CA ALA A 13 -0.52 -7.54 -5.47
C ALA A 13 -0.26 -8.95 -4.93
N THR A 14 -0.82 -9.98 -5.59
CA THR A 14 -0.60 -11.40 -5.22
C THR A 14 0.86 -11.81 -5.43
N VAL A 15 1.49 -11.41 -6.54
CA VAL A 15 2.92 -11.69 -6.79
C VAL A 15 3.80 -10.98 -5.77
N VAL A 16 3.51 -9.75 -5.43
CA VAL A 16 4.23 -9.00 -4.38
C VAL A 16 4.09 -9.71 -3.03
N TRP A 17 2.89 -10.11 -2.65
CA TRP A 17 2.66 -10.88 -1.42
C TRP A 17 3.45 -12.20 -1.43
N ALA A 18 3.37 -12.97 -2.51
CA ALA A 18 4.10 -14.23 -2.64
C ALA A 18 5.62 -14.01 -2.54
N GLY A 19 6.15 -12.94 -3.13
CA GLY A 19 7.55 -12.54 -3.02
C GLY A 19 7.97 -12.28 -1.58
N PHE A 20 7.20 -11.52 -0.82
CA PHE A 20 7.45 -11.28 0.60
C PHE A 20 7.31 -12.56 1.45
N TRP A 21 6.33 -13.40 1.13
CA TRP A 21 6.14 -14.68 1.79
C TRP A 21 7.32 -15.63 1.56
N LEU A 22 7.86 -15.70 0.33
CA LEU A 22 9.03 -16.51 -0.01
C LEU A 22 10.34 -15.93 0.57
N ALA A 23 10.48 -14.60 0.59
CA ALA A 23 11.67 -13.93 1.12
C ALA A 23 11.84 -14.12 2.63
N GLY A 24 10.75 -14.32 3.35
CA GLY A 24 10.78 -14.61 4.78
C GLY A 24 9.38 -14.89 5.28
N LEU A 25 9.14 -16.14 5.68
CA LEU A 25 7.90 -16.51 6.35
C LEU A 25 7.64 -15.56 7.53
N PRO A 26 6.38 -15.20 7.84
CA PRO A 26 6.08 -14.27 8.94
C PRO A 26 6.79 -14.61 10.25
N SER A 27 6.94 -15.88 10.55
CA SER A 27 7.65 -16.38 11.74
C SER A 27 9.15 -16.06 11.74
N TYR A 28 9.79 -15.92 10.59
CA TYR A 28 11.20 -15.57 10.47
C TYR A 28 11.49 -14.20 11.07
N TYR A 29 10.61 -13.24 10.85
CA TYR A 29 10.77 -11.87 11.34
C TYR A 29 10.58 -11.74 12.86
N GLN A 30 9.99 -12.72 13.51
CA GLN A 30 9.79 -12.70 14.97
C GLN A 30 11.09 -12.84 15.78
N GLN A 31 12.19 -13.29 15.16
CA GLN A 31 13.50 -13.37 15.79
C GLN A 31 14.14 -11.98 16.01
N TYR A 32 13.68 -10.96 15.28
CA TYR A 32 14.24 -9.62 15.39
C TYR A 32 13.58 -8.80 16.49
N SER A 33 14.34 -7.87 17.07
CA SER A 33 13.81 -6.95 18.07
C SER A 33 12.74 -6.03 17.46
N LYS A 34 11.82 -5.55 18.30
CA LYS A 34 10.79 -4.60 17.86
C LYS A 34 11.39 -3.37 17.18
N LEU A 35 12.52 -2.86 17.71
CA LEU A 35 13.20 -1.69 17.13
C LEU A 35 13.75 -1.98 15.73
N ALA A 36 14.38 -3.14 15.55
CA ALA A 36 14.86 -3.57 14.23
C ALA A 36 13.72 -3.69 13.22
N MET A 37 12.57 -4.23 13.66
CA MET A 37 11.38 -4.35 12.81
C MET A 37 10.77 -2.99 12.45
N ILE A 38 10.75 -2.02 13.38
CA ILE A 38 10.29 -0.65 13.08
C ILE A 38 11.18 -0.02 11.99
N TRP A 39 12.49 -0.14 12.12
CA TRP A 39 13.43 0.35 11.09
C TRP A 39 13.25 -0.35 9.76
N PHE A 40 13.13 -1.66 9.76
CA PHE A 40 12.90 -2.45 8.54
C PHE A 40 11.62 -2.02 7.83
N VAL A 41 10.49 -1.94 8.55
CA VAL A 41 9.20 -1.49 8.00
C VAL A 41 9.31 -0.08 7.43
N SER A 42 9.96 0.84 8.15
CA SER A 42 10.13 2.23 7.70
C SER A 42 10.97 2.31 6.42
N LEU A 43 12.08 1.57 6.35
CA LEU A 43 12.94 1.52 5.17
C LEU A 43 12.22 0.94 3.93
N VAL A 44 11.37 -0.07 4.11
CA VAL A 44 10.60 -0.66 3.00
C VAL A 44 9.49 0.28 2.52
N LEU A 45 8.90 1.07 3.42
CA LEU A 45 7.87 2.03 3.05
C LEU A 45 8.36 3.19 2.18
N ILE A 46 9.64 3.58 2.30
CA ILE A 46 10.23 4.66 1.49
C ILE A 46 10.14 4.33 -0.02
N PRO A 47 10.69 3.21 -0.52
CA PRO A 47 10.60 2.88 -1.94
C PRO A 47 9.16 2.63 -2.39
N ILE A 48 8.32 2.02 -1.56
CA ILE A 48 6.90 1.85 -1.87
C ILE A 48 6.21 3.21 -2.07
N GLY A 49 6.45 4.16 -1.17
CA GLY A 49 5.93 5.53 -1.28
C GLY A 49 6.45 6.25 -2.52
N ALA A 50 7.73 6.10 -2.85
CA ALA A 50 8.34 6.70 -4.03
C ALA A 50 7.71 6.14 -5.32
N VAL A 51 7.53 4.83 -5.44
CA VAL A 51 6.87 4.19 -6.58
C VAL A 51 5.42 4.66 -6.70
N ALA A 52 4.69 4.68 -5.59
CA ALA A 52 3.31 5.16 -5.55
C ALA A 52 3.20 6.62 -6.00
N TYR A 53 4.09 7.49 -5.51
CA TYR A 53 4.16 8.90 -5.91
C TYR A 53 4.40 9.05 -7.42
N VAL A 54 5.43 8.39 -7.96
CA VAL A 54 5.77 8.44 -9.40
C VAL A 54 4.62 7.93 -10.25
N PHE A 55 3.98 6.84 -9.83
CA PHE A 55 2.84 6.27 -10.53
C PHE A 55 1.64 7.21 -10.54
N LEU A 56 1.22 7.72 -9.37
CA LEU A 56 0.09 8.64 -9.25
C LEU A 56 0.34 9.96 -9.97
N LYS A 57 1.58 10.46 -9.98
CA LYS A 57 1.96 11.69 -10.69
C LYS A 57 1.73 11.57 -12.20
N ARG A 58 1.90 10.39 -12.78
CA ARG A 58 1.68 10.15 -14.23
C ARG A 58 0.20 10.08 -14.62
N LEU A 59 -0.70 9.90 -13.63
CA LEU A 59 -2.13 9.82 -13.88
C LEU A 59 -2.75 11.21 -14.06
N ARG A 60 -3.92 11.23 -14.74
CA ARG A 60 -4.75 12.44 -14.83
C ARG A 60 -5.28 12.81 -13.43
N PRO A 61 -5.30 14.10 -13.05
CA PRO A 61 -5.70 14.57 -11.73
C PRO A 61 -7.04 14.00 -11.25
N GLU A 62 -8.03 13.94 -12.15
CA GLU A 62 -9.39 13.50 -11.84
C GLU A 62 -9.47 12.01 -11.45
N ARG A 63 -8.48 11.21 -11.85
CA ARG A 63 -8.43 9.76 -11.62
C ARG A 63 -7.50 9.37 -10.47
N ARG A 64 -6.63 10.27 -9.99
CA ARG A 64 -5.61 9.95 -8.99
C ARG A 64 -6.20 9.40 -7.70
N LEU A 65 -7.20 10.07 -7.15
CA LEU A 65 -7.82 9.65 -5.90
C LEU A 65 -8.51 8.29 -6.06
N THR A 66 -9.33 8.13 -7.09
CA THR A 66 -10.04 6.87 -7.35
C THR A 66 -9.06 5.71 -7.53
N ILE A 67 -8.00 5.91 -8.32
CA ILE A 67 -7.00 4.87 -8.56
C ILE A 67 -6.18 4.62 -7.28
N GLY A 68 -5.83 5.67 -6.54
CA GLY A 68 -5.17 5.54 -5.24
C GLY A 68 -5.96 4.69 -4.24
N CYS A 69 -7.28 4.91 -4.14
CA CYS A 69 -8.14 4.09 -3.30
C CYS A 69 -8.22 2.62 -3.77
N TRP A 70 -8.31 2.37 -5.08
CA TRP A 70 -8.30 1.00 -5.62
C TRP A 70 -6.96 0.30 -5.37
N LEU A 71 -5.84 1.01 -5.50
CA LEU A 71 -4.52 0.46 -5.15
C LEU A 71 -4.46 0.14 -3.65
N ALA A 72 -4.92 1.05 -2.78
CA ALA A 72 -4.98 0.78 -1.35
C ALA A 72 -5.79 -0.50 -1.08
N PHE A 73 -6.96 -0.65 -1.69
CA PHE A 73 -7.79 -1.84 -1.54
C PHE A 73 -7.06 -3.12 -1.96
N TYR A 74 -6.47 -3.16 -3.17
CA TYR A 74 -5.83 -4.37 -3.69
C TYR A 74 -4.53 -4.73 -2.99
N PHE A 75 -3.81 -3.75 -2.47
CA PHE A 75 -2.59 -3.98 -1.69
C PHE A 75 -2.82 -4.17 -0.19
N THR A 76 -4.07 -4.21 0.26
CA THR A 76 -4.41 -4.46 1.67
C THR A 76 -5.39 -5.60 1.84
N VAL A 77 -6.58 -5.52 1.27
CA VAL A 77 -7.65 -6.49 1.56
C VAL A 77 -7.30 -7.91 1.08
N PRO A 78 -6.89 -8.16 -0.18
CA PRO A 78 -6.49 -9.50 -0.59
C PRO A 78 -5.28 -10.01 0.20
N LEU A 79 -4.30 -9.16 0.49
CA LEU A 79 -3.11 -9.53 1.24
C LEU A 79 -3.47 -9.93 2.68
N ALA A 80 -4.34 -9.17 3.34
CA ALA A 80 -4.84 -9.52 4.67
C ALA A 80 -5.60 -10.85 4.68
N VAL A 81 -6.35 -11.15 3.60
CA VAL A 81 -7.01 -12.46 3.44
C VAL A 81 -5.98 -13.58 3.29
N TYR A 82 -4.93 -13.39 2.49
CA TYR A 82 -3.87 -14.39 2.34
C TYR A 82 -3.12 -14.64 3.65
N ASP A 83 -2.80 -13.59 4.39
CA ASP A 83 -2.16 -13.70 5.70
C ASP A 83 -3.10 -14.33 6.74
N TRP A 84 -4.40 -14.04 6.68
CA TRP A 84 -5.39 -14.72 7.50
C TRP A 84 -5.44 -16.22 7.20
N LEU A 85 -5.47 -16.61 5.94
CA LEU A 85 -5.49 -18.02 5.54
C LEU A 85 -4.21 -18.74 6.01
N TYR A 86 -3.05 -18.09 5.88
CA TYR A 86 -1.78 -18.66 6.29
C TYR A 86 -1.57 -18.60 7.81
N CYS A 87 -1.56 -17.40 8.39
CA CYS A 87 -1.23 -17.22 9.81
C CYS A 87 -2.42 -17.56 10.73
N GLY A 88 -3.64 -17.20 10.33
CA GLY A 88 -4.84 -17.42 11.12
C GLY A 88 -5.28 -18.88 11.12
N LEU A 89 -5.43 -19.47 9.95
CA LEU A 89 -5.97 -20.83 9.81
C LEU A 89 -4.87 -21.90 9.78
N HIS A 90 -3.88 -21.79 8.89
CA HIS A 90 -2.85 -22.82 8.74
C HIS A 90 -1.92 -22.91 9.96
N LEU A 91 -1.48 -21.76 10.50
CA LEU A 91 -0.67 -21.73 11.72
C LEU A 91 -1.50 -21.75 13.03
N GLY A 92 -2.83 -21.68 12.92
CA GLY A 92 -3.75 -21.83 14.06
C GLY A 92 -3.83 -20.64 15.02
N TYR A 93 -3.34 -19.45 14.64
CA TYR A 93 -3.37 -18.27 15.53
C TYR A 93 -4.71 -17.55 15.57
N GLY A 94 -5.67 -17.90 14.71
CA GLY A 94 -6.96 -17.22 14.62
C GLY A 94 -6.79 -15.71 14.45
N ALA A 95 -7.69 -14.91 15.04
CA ALA A 95 -7.60 -13.45 14.99
C ALA A 95 -6.37 -12.87 15.72
N GLY A 96 -5.75 -13.64 16.60
CA GLY A 96 -4.55 -13.25 17.33
C GLY A 96 -3.32 -13.00 16.45
N PHE A 97 -3.37 -13.45 15.17
CA PHE A 97 -2.26 -13.21 14.24
C PHE A 97 -1.98 -11.71 14.02
N ILE A 98 -3.00 -10.86 14.07
CA ILE A 98 -2.87 -9.41 13.89
C ILE A 98 -1.95 -8.80 14.96
N ALA A 99 -2.14 -9.21 16.22
CA ALA A 99 -1.28 -8.74 17.33
C ALA A 99 0.11 -9.39 17.29
N ARG A 100 0.17 -10.69 16.96
CA ARG A 100 1.42 -11.45 16.90
C ARG A 100 2.34 -10.96 15.79
N TYR A 101 1.78 -10.66 14.62
CA TYR A 101 2.48 -10.14 13.43
C TYR A 101 2.13 -8.67 13.20
N TRP A 102 2.27 -7.83 14.23
CA TRP A 102 1.89 -6.41 14.21
C TRP A 102 2.46 -5.64 13.01
N TYR A 103 3.65 -6.01 12.55
CA TYR A 103 4.30 -5.40 11.38
C TYR A 103 3.53 -5.66 10.07
N LEU A 104 2.80 -6.77 9.93
CA LEU A 104 1.90 -6.99 8.80
C LEU A 104 0.73 -6.00 8.86
N SER A 105 0.18 -5.76 10.06
CA SER A 105 -0.94 -4.83 10.25
C SER A 105 -0.59 -3.40 9.85
N VAL A 106 0.67 -2.99 9.99
CA VAL A 106 1.17 -1.69 9.51
C VAL A 106 1.00 -1.59 8.00
N TYR A 107 1.33 -2.64 7.25
CA TYR A 107 1.17 -2.66 5.80
C TYR A 107 -0.29 -2.68 5.35
N TYR A 108 -1.25 -3.07 6.20
CA TYR A 108 -2.67 -2.95 5.88
C TYR A 108 -3.21 -1.53 6.09
N ALA A 109 -2.72 -0.82 7.09
CA ALA A 109 -3.19 0.53 7.40
C ALA A 109 -2.55 1.62 6.52
N ILE A 110 -1.24 1.55 6.31
CA ILE A 110 -0.47 2.60 5.63
C ILE A 110 -0.94 2.89 4.20
N PRO A 111 -1.25 1.92 3.32
CA PRO A 111 -1.71 2.21 1.97
C PRO A 111 -2.98 3.06 1.93
N TRP A 112 -3.90 2.88 2.90
CA TRP A 112 -5.14 3.67 3.00
C TRP A 112 -4.90 5.13 3.37
N ILE A 113 -3.79 5.43 4.01
CA ILE A 113 -3.39 6.80 4.33
C ILE A 113 -2.50 7.34 3.21
N LEU A 114 -1.44 6.62 2.86
CA LEU A 114 -0.39 7.07 1.95
C LEU A 114 -0.92 7.35 0.53
N LEU A 115 -1.68 6.43 -0.05
CA LEU A 115 -2.09 6.55 -1.45
C LEU A 115 -3.14 7.65 -1.68
N PRO A 116 -4.25 7.73 -0.91
CA PRO A 116 -5.18 8.84 -1.04
C PRO A 116 -4.55 10.19 -0.71
N LEU A 117 -3.75 10.28 0.36
CA LEU A 117 -3.07 11.52 0.74
C LEU A 117 -2.11 12.00 -0.36
N THR A 118 -1.30 11.10 -0.93
CA THR A 118 -0.42 11.43 -2.06
C THR A 118 -1.22 11.95 -3.25
N ALA A 119 -2.37 11.32 -3.58
CA ALA A 119 -3.23 11.76 -4.66
C ALA A 119 -3.79 13.18 -4.42
N LEU A 120 -4.22 13.47 -3.19
CA LEU A 120 -4.73 14.79 -2.79
C LEU A 120 -3.64 15.85 -2.86
N LEU A 121 -2.45 15.59 -2.32
CA LEU A 121 -1.31 16.52 -2.35
C LEU A 121 -0.88 16.84 -3.78
N LEU A 122 -0.82 15.84 -4.66
CA LEU A 122 -0.50 16.03 -6.08
C LEU A 122 -1.55 16.86 -6.83
N ASN A 123 -2.80 16.82 -6.40
CA ASN A 123 -3.87 17.63 -6.98
C ASN A 123 -3.80 19.08 -6.46
N HIS A 124 -3.54 19.26 -5.17
CA HIS A 124 -3.44 20.57 -4.55
C HIS A 124 -2.28 21.40 -5.11
N THR A 125 -1.08 20.80 -5.26
CA THR A 125 0.11 21.48 -5.81
C THR A 125 -0.07 21.95 -7.25
N ARG A 126 -0.99 21.33 -8.00
CA ARG A 126 -1.29 21.73 -9.38
C ARG A 126 -2.33 22.84 -9.47
N SER A 127 -3.23 22.94 -8.50
CA SER A 127 -4.24 24.00 -8.43
C SER A 127 -3.64 25.37 -8.11
N GLY A 128 -2.58 25.41 -7.26
CA GLY A 128 -1.87 26.63 -6.92
C GLY A 128 -0.97 27.21 -8.02
N LYS A 129 -0.78 26.46 -9.13
CA LYS A 129 0.05 26.86 -10.28
C LYS A 129 -0.77 27.39 -11.48
N LYS A 130 -2.08 27.54 -11.31
CA LYS A 130 -2.91 28.26 -12.29
C LYS A 130 -2.64 29.75 -12.17
N ASP A 131 -2.04 30.27 -13.20
CA ASP A 131 -1.51 31.59 -13.49
C ASP A 131 -2.36 32.76 -12.97
N PRO A 132 -1.72 33.78 -12.33
CA PRO A 132 -2.38 35.06 -12.04
C PRO A 132 -2.71 35.90 -13.28
N SER A 133 -2.21 35.52 -14.45
CA SER A 133 -2.37 36.28 -15.69
C SER A 133 -3.77 36.24 -16.32
N SER A 134 -4.69 35.41 -15.82
CA SER A 134 -6.05 35.31 -16.37
C SER A 134 -7.08 36.27 -15.73
N LEU A 135 -6.67 37.09 -14.74
CA LEU A 135 -7.54 38.07 -14.07
C LEU A 135 -7.45 39.49 -14.63
N GLY A 136 -6.76 39.65 -15.78
CA GLY A 136 -6.57 40.96 -16.40
C GLY A 136 -6.94 40.99 -17.87
N ARG A 137 -8.21 40.70 -18.21
CA ARG A 137 -8.82 41.15 -19.47
C ARG A 137 -10.33 41.29 -19.31
#